data_9b0415135d7d18ff531fc0d4e25e24ba
#
_entry.id   9b0415135d7d18ff531fc0d4e25e24ba
#
_cell.length_a   1.000
_cell.length_b   1.000
_cell.length_c   1.000
_cell.angle_alpha   90.00
_cell.angle_beta   90.00
_cell.angle_gamma   90.00
#
_symmetry.space_group_name_H-M   'P 1'
#
loop_
_entity.id
_entity.type
_entity.pdbx_description
1 polymer ?
#
loop_
_entity_poly.entity_id
_entity_poly.type
_entity_poly.pdbx_seq_one_letter_code
_entity_poly.pdbx_strand_id
1 'polypeptide(L)'
;MQREFLTTQLQPALNAAQAEQGHVFFVDAAHFVYGTFLCCLWSIARLFVRAASGRQRFNVLGAWHAVTRQLLAVTNTTVVNTETMCELLRKIAAERLVGPITVVLDNARYQRNKIVQSLAADLGIHLLYLPSYSPNLNLIERLWGFTKRQSVYGKYHANFASFRAAIEATLANLSTTHASKLKTLMTPVFQEFDDVSLLAA
;
A
#
# COMPACT_ATOMS: atom_id res chain seq x y z
N MET A 1 19.03 5.09 12.17
CA MET A 1 17.58 5.45 12.21
C MET A 1 16.67 4.36 11.59
N GLN A 2 16.78 3.99 10.28
CA GLN A 2 15.92 2.91 9.69
C GLN A 2 16.13 1.55 10.38
N ARG A 3 17.38 1.13 10.56
CA ARG A 3 17.75 -0.13 11.22
C ARG A 3 17.27 -0.19 12.67
N GLU A 4 17.45 0.85 13.42
CA GLU A 4 16.98 0.97 14.79
C GLU A 4 15.45 0.85 14.86
N PHE A 5 14.72 1.61 14.04
CA PHE A 5 13.27 1.50 13.96
C PHE A 5 12.82 0.07 13.59
N LEU A 6 13.46 -0.54 12.60
CA LEU A 6 13.16 -1.91 12.20
C LEU A 6 13.36 -2.88 13.36
N THR A 7 14.49 -2.81 14.06
CA THR A 7 14.83 -3.76 15.13
C THR A 7 14.06 -3.53 16.41
N THR A 8 13.77 -2.25 16.77
CA THR A 8 13.18 -1.92 18.08
C THR A 8 11.66 -1.78 18.04
N GLN A 9 11.04 -1.52 16.89
CA GLN A 9 9.61 -1.26 16.80
C GLN A 9 8.90 -2.18 15.80
N LEU A 10 9.33 -2.22 14.55
CA LEU A 10 8.60 -2.94 13.51
C LEU A 10 8.77 -4.47 13.63
N GLN A 11 10.00 -4.94 13.82
CA GLN A 11 10.27 -6.40 13.91
C GLN A 11 9.60 -7.05 15.13
N PRO A 12 9.61 -6.46 16.34
CA PRO A 12 8.85 -7.00 17.47
C PRO A 12 7.35 -7.12 17.18
N ALA A 13 6.75 -6.10 16.56
CA ALA A 13 5.33 -6.15 16.18
C ALA A 13 5.04 -7.26 15.14
N LEU A 14 5.93 -7.43 14.15
CA LEU A 14 5.81 -8.51 13.15
C LEU A 14 5.97 -9.89 13.78
N ASN A 15 6.92 -10.06 14.71
CA ASN A 15 7.13 -11.31 15.42
C ASN A 15 5.90 -11.69 16.27
N ALA A 16 5.32 -10.70 16.99
CA ALA A 16 4.10 -10.90 17.73
C ALA A 16 2.93 -11.30 16.82
N ALA A 17 2.81 -10.65 15.65
CA ALA A 17 1.77 -10.99 14.68
C ALA A 17 1.97 -12.40 14.09
N GLN A 18 3.21 -12.83 13.84
CA GLN A 18 3.52 -14.19 13.38
C GLN A 18 3.24 -15.25 14.44
N ALA A 19 3.37 -14.90 15.72
CA ALA A 19 3.03 -15.73 16.87
C ALA A 19 1.53 -15.68 17.25
N GLU A 20 0.69 -15.07 16.41
CA GLU A 20 -0.75 -14.89 16.63
C GLU A 20 -1.09 -14.07 17.89
N GLN A 21 -0.14 -13.28 18.38
CA GLN A 21 -0.28 -12.44 19.59
C GLN A 21 -0.66 -10.99 19.25
N GLY A 22 -0.97 -10.69 17.99
CA GLY A 22 -1.37 -9.36 17.53
C GLY A 22 -1.48 -9.28 16.04
N HIS A 23 -1.76 -8.09 15.53
CA HIS A 23 -1.99 -7.85 14.12
C HIS A 23 -1.19 -6.64 13.62
N VAL A 24 -0.60 -6.76 12.44
CA VAL A 24 0.13 -5.66 11.80
C VAL A 24 -0.46 -5.40 10.43
N PHE A 25 -0.87 -4.15 10.20
CA PHE A 25 -1.32 -3.66 8.90
C PHE A 25 -0.36 -2.62 8.36
N PHE A 26 0.07 -2.78 7.12
CA PHE A 26 0.80 -1.77 6.38
C PHE A 26 -0.20 -0.93 5.59
N VAL A 27 -0.17 0.38 5.79
CA VAL A 27 -1.13 1.31 5.18
C VAL A 27 -0.43 2.30 4.28
N ASP A 28 -0.98 2.47 3.09
CA ASP A 28 -0.56 3.48 2.13
C ASP A 28 -1.65 3.76 1.09
N ALA A 29 -1.52 4.88 0.39
CA ALA A 29 -2.44 5.31 -0.65
C ALA A 29 -1.83 5.18 -2.05
N ALA A 30 -2.44 4.38 -2.91
CA ALA A 30 -2.09 4.34 -4.32
C ALA A 30 -3.01 5.27 -5.15
N HIS A 31 -2.40 6.09 -5.98
CA HIS A 31 -3.09 6.95 -6.93
C HIS A 31 -2.90 6.41 -8.34
N PHE A 32 -3.98 5.90 -8.93
CA PHE A 32 -4.01 5.42 -10.31
C PHE A 32 -4.59 6.51 -11.20
N VAL A 33 -3.75 7.12 -12.02
CA VAL A 33 -4.17 8.15 -12.98
C VAL A 33 -4.51 7.48 -14.30
N TYR A 34 -5.72 7.74 -14.83
CA TYR A 34 -6.13 7.22 -16.13
C TYR A 34 -5.28 7.85 -17.22
N GLY A 35 -4.51 7.02 -17.90
CA GLY A 35 -3.57 7.43 -18.93
C GLY A 35 -2.76 6.22 -19.40
N THR A 36 -1.88 6.43 -20.34
CA THR A 36 -1.00 5.37 -20.84
C THR A 36 0.24 5.29 -19.96
N PHE A 37 0.40 4.18 -19.29
CA PHE A 37 1.62 3.84 -18.58
C PHE A 37 2.49 2.98 -19.49
N LEU A 38 3.46 3.61 -20.12
CA LEU A 38 4.49 2.92 -20.90
C LEU A 38 5.44 2.24 -19.90
N CYS A 39 5.41 0.92 -19.87
CA CYS A 39 6.54 0.17 -19.34
C CYS A 39 7.63 0.09 -20.41
N CYS A 40 8.86 -0.30 -20.04
CA CYS A 40 9.95 -0.46 -20.97
C CYS A 40 9.55 -1.45 -22.08
N LEU A 41 9.38 -0.95 -23.29
CA LEU A 41 9.14 -1.73 -24.50
C LEU A 41 10.39 -1.59 -25.38
N TRP A 42 11.07 -2.69 -25.62
CA TRP A 42 12.10 -2.77 -26.64
C TRP A 42 11.42 -3.04 -27.98
N SER A 43 11.69 -2.21 -28.97
CA SER A 43 11.18 -2.38 -30.32
C SER A 43 12.22 -1.98 -31.34
N ILE A 44 12.35 -2.78 -32.40
CA ILE A 44 13.23 -2.50 -33.57
C ILE A 44 12.63 -1.40 -34.41
N ALA A 45 11.30 -1.24 -34.39
CA ALA A 45 10.58 -0.22 -35.17
C ALA A 45 9.83 0.73 -34.22
N ARG A 46 9.53 1.94 -34.72
CA ARG A 46 8.75 2.94 -34.01
C ARG A 46 7.32 2.42 -33.75
N LEU A 47 6.95 2.26 -32.48
CA LEU A 47 5.61 1.85 -32.08
C LEU A 47 4.78 3.07 -31.70
N PHE A 48 3.57 3.16 -32.26
CA PHE A 48 2.56 4.12 -31.82
C PHE A 48 1.64 3.44 -30.83
N VAL A 49 1.66 3.91 -29.59
CA VAL A 49 0.78 3.42 -28.53
C VAL A 49 -0.40 4.36 -28.40
N ARG A 50 -1.63 3.83 -28.46
CA ARG A 50 -2.81 4.62 -28.19
C ARG A 50 -2.78 5.09 -26.74
N ALA A 51 -2.82 6.41 -26.54
CA ALA A 51 -2.87 7.03 -25.25
C ALA A 51 -4.29 7.53 -24.96
N ALA A 52 -4.82 7.19 -23.80
CA ALA A 52 -6.02 7.82 -23.32
C ALA A 52 -5.68 9.23 -22.82
N SER A 53 -6.40 10.24 -23.30
CA SER A 53 -6.31 11.60 -22.77
C SER A 53 -7.26 11.73 -21.59
N GLY A 54 -6.77 11.63 -20.37
CA GLY A 54 -7.62 11.80 -19.20
C GLY A 54 -6.78 12.18 -17.97
N ARG A 55 -7.37 12.99 -17.07
CA ARG A 55 -6.79 13.33 -15.77
C ARG A 55 -7.57 12.71 -14.61
N GLN A 56 -8.48 11.77 -14.93
CA GLN A 56 -9.28 11.09 -13.92
C GLN A 56 -8.39 10.20 -13.07
N ARG A 57 -8.71 10.17 -11.78
CA ARG A 57 -7.94 9.39 -10.81
C ARG A 57 -8.83 8.35 -10.15
N PHE A 58 -8.28 7.19 -9.91
CA PHE A 58 -8.83 6.19 -9.00
C PHE A 58 -7.84 6.01 -7.86
N ASN A 59 -8.28 6.33 -6.65
CA ASN A 59 -7.46 6.26 -5.46
C ASN A 59 -7.85 5.04 -4.64
N VAL A 60 -6.86 4.37 -4.09
CA VAL A 60 -7.03 3.23 -3.20
C VAL A 60 -6.19 3.49 -1.96
N LEU A 61 -6.84 3.75 -0.82
CA LEU A 61 -6.18 3.71 0.49
C LEU A 61 -6.32 2.28 1.01
N GLY A 62 -5.21 1.55 1.13
CA GLY A 62 -5.19 0.16 1.50
C GLY A 62 -4.55 -0.09 2.86
N ALA A 63 -5.00 -1.14 3.54
CA ALA A 63 -4.40 -1.72 4.72
C ALA A 63 -4.11 -3.21 4.45
N TRP A 64 -2.85 -3.55 4.31
CA TRP A 64 -2.39 -4.91 4.06
C TRP A 64 -2.01 -5.61 5.36
N HIS A 65 -2.73 -6.68 5.69
CA HIS A 65 -2.40 -7.49 6.86
C HIS A 65 -1.16 -8.34 6.60
N ALA A 66 -0.13 -8.17 7.42
CA ALA A 66 1.20 -8.74 7.21
C ALA A 66 1.21 -10.28 7.20
N VAL A 67 0.34 -10.93 7.96
CA VAL A 67 0.29 -12.39 8.14
C VAL A 67 -0.78 -13.02 7.24
N THR A 68 -2.04 -12.61 7.38
CA THR A 68 -3.17 -13.19 6.62
C THR A 68 -3.15 -12.81 5.13
N ARG A 69 -2.40 -11.76 4.76
CA ARG A 69 -2.32 -11.24 3.40
C ARG A 69 -3.66 -10.76 2.86
N GLN A 70 -4.54 -10.34 3.75
CA GLN A 70 -5.80 -9.69 3.40
C GLN A 70 -5.56 -8.20 3.14
N LEU A 71 -6.22 -7.67 2.13
CA LEU A 71 -6.27 -6.24 1.86
C LEU A 71 -7.64 -5.70 2.27
N LEU A 72 -7.66 -4.75 3.19
CA LEU A 72 -8.80 -3.87 3.42
C LEU A 72 -8.56 -2.57 2.66
N ALA A 73 -9.55 -2.05 1.95
CA ALA A 73 -9.36 -0.86 1.16
C ALA A 73 -10.57 0.09 1.21
N VAL A 74 -10.27 1.37 1.09
CA VAL A 74 -11.22 2.45 0.79
C VAL A 74 -10.85 3.02 -0.56
N THR A 75 -11.81 3.14 -1.47
CA THR A 75 -11.57 3.63 -2.82
C THR A 75 -12.41 4.86 -3.12
N ASN A 76 -11.84 5.79 -3.86
CA ASN A 76 -12.57 6.97 -4.35
C ASN A 76 -11.96 7.51 -5.65
N THR A 77 -12.64 8.48 -6.26
CA THR A 77 -12.17 9.19 -7.46
C THR A 77 -11.85 10.66 -7.18
N THR A 78 -11.82 11.04 -5.92
CA THR A 78 -11.62 12.43 -5.46
C THR A 78 -10.25 12.60 -4.81
N VAL A 79 -10.19 12.55 -3.48
CA VAL A 79 -8.97 12.73 -2.70
C VAL A 79 -8.87 11.70 -1.58
N VAL A 80 -7.65 11.34 -1.22
CA VAL A 80 -7.37 10.63 0.04
C VAL A 80 -7.06 11.68 1.10
N ASN A 81 -7.85 11.69 2.16
CA ASN A 81 -7.79 12.68 3.22
C ASN A 81 -7.98 12.03 4.62
N THR A 82 -8.09 12.85 5.64
CA THR A 82 -8.34 12.45 7.03
C THR A 82 -9.60 11.57 7.16
N GLU A 83 -10.68 11.90 6.47
CA GLU A 83 -11.93 11.15 6.51
C GLU A 83 -11.78 9.75 5.92
N THR A 84 -11.09 9.64 4.76
CA THR A 84 -10.76 8.36 4.12
C THR A 84 -9.92 7.49 5.06
N MET A 85 -8.97 8.09 5.79
CA MET A 85 -8.16 7.37 6.77
C MET A 85 -9.01 6.88 7.95
N CYS A 86 -9.90 7.72 8.46
CA CYS A 86 -10.84 7.32 9.53
C CYS A 86 -11.77 6.19 9.09
N GLU A 87 -12.23 6.20 7.83
CA GLU A 87 -13.03 5.10 7.28
C GLU A 87 -12.22 3.78 7.26
N LEU A 88 -10.95 3.83 6.84
CA LEU A 88 -10.09 2.66 6.83
C LEU A 88 -9.86 2.11 8.24
N LEU A 89 -9.61 2.98 9.24
CA LEU A 89 -9.46 2.54 10.65
C LEU A 89 -10.72 1.85 11.17
N ARG A 90 -11.91 2.37 10.85
CA ARG A 90 -13.18 1.72 11.21
C ARG A 90 -13.34 0.36 10.53
N LYS A 91 -12.89 0.21 9.26
CA LYS A 91 -12.89 -1.09 8.56
C LYS A 91 -11.97 -2.09 9.24
N ILE A 92 -10.77 -1.67 9.65
CA ILE A 92 -9.84 -2.54 10.41
C ILE A 92 -10.48 -2.99 11.74
N ALA A 93 -11.08 -2.07 12.48
CA ALA A 93 -11.75 -2.39 13.74
C ALA A 93 -12.96 -3.32 13.56
N ALA A 94 -13.69 -3.20 12.44
CA ALA A 94 -14.84 -4.05 12.11
C ALA A 94 -14.47 -5.53 11.87
N GLU A 95 -13.19 -5.84 11.59
CA GLU A 95 -12.71 -7.23 11.48
C GLU A 95 -12.73 -7.97 12.84
N ARG A 96 -12.92 -7.24 13.95
CA ARG A 96 -13.02 -7.79 15.32
C ARG A 96 -11.88 -8.74 15.69
N LEU A 97 -10.68 -8.38 15.28
CA LEU A 97 -9.48 -9.17 15.53
C LEU A 97 -9.17 -9.22 17.03
N VAL A 98 -8.71 -10.37 17.51
CA VAL A 98 -8.37 -10.57 18.92
C VAL A 98 -6.90 -10.24 19.15
N GLY A 99 -6.61 -9.28 20.03
CA GLY A 99 -5.26 -8.84 20.37
C GLY A 99 -4.92 -7.43 19.86
N PRO A 100 -3.71 -6.95 20.15
CA PRO A 100 -3.27 -5.60 19.77
C PRO A 100 -3.15 -5.46 18.26
N ILE A 101 -3.64 -4.34 17.73
CA ILE A 101 -3.58 -3.99 16.32
C ILE A 101 -2.56 -2.85 16.15
N THR A 102 -1.54 -3.08 15.33
CA THR A 102 -0.57 -2.06 14.93
C THR A 102 -0.77 -1.69 13.47
N VAL A 103 -0.92 -0.41 13.19
CA VAL A 103 -1.05 0.13 11.83
C VAL A 103 0.22 0.92 11.50
N VAL A 104 0.98 0.41 10.53
CA VAL A 104 2.22 1.02 10.05
C VAL A 104 1.89 2.03 8.97
N LEU A 105 2.33 3.27 9.14
CA LEU A 105 1.98 4.43 8.33
C LEU A 105 3.23 5.16 7.83
N ASP A 106 3.17 5.74 6.64
CA ASP A 106 4.08 6.81 6.28
C ASP A 106 3.76 8.11 7.05
N ASN A 107 4.50 9.18 6.81
CA ASN A 107 4.34 10.43 7.54
C ASN A 107 3.41 11.42 6.83
N ALA A 108 2.42 10.97 6.05
CA ALA A 108 1.50 11.86 5.35
C ALA A 108 0.71 12.73 6.33
N ARG A 109 0.49 14.01 5.97
CA ARG A 109 -0.16 14.99 6.86
C ARG A 109 -1.54 14.54 7.34
N TYR A 110 -2.34 13.91 6.45
CA TYR A 110 -3.68 13.45 6.78
C TYR A 110 -3.69 12.29 7.78
N GLN A 111 -2.61 11.47 7.82
CA GLN A 111 -2.45 10.37 8.78
C GLN A 111 -2.03 10.87 10.16
N ARG A 112 -1.31 12.00 10.23
CA ARG A 112 -0.88 12.65 11.49
C ARG A 112 -1.92 13.59 12.08
N ASN A 113 -3.10 13.68 11.50
CA ASN A 113 -4.17 14.53 11.98
C ASN A 113 -4.65 14.05 13.36
N LYS A 114 -4.94 14.99 14.28
CA LYS A 114 -5.44 14.69 15.63
C LYS A 114 -6.72 13.84 15.62
N ILE A 115 -7.60 14.06 14.63
CA ILE A 115 -8.84 13.26 14.49
C ILE A 115 -8.50 11.78 14.22
N VAL A 116 -7.51 11.50 13.37
CA VAL A 116 -7.06 10.12 13.09
C VAL A 116 -6.44 9.50 14.34
N GLN A 117 -5.60 10.24 15.07
CA GLN A 117 -4.96 9.76 16.29
C GLN A 117 -5.97 9.47 17.40
N SER A 118 -6.95 10.38 17.61
CA SER A 118 -8.02 10.18 18.57
C SER A 118 -8.86 8.95 18.23
N LEU A 119 -9.30 8.83 16.98
CA LEU A 119 -10.09 7.68 16.54
C LEU A 119 -9.31 6.37 16.68
N ALA A 120 -8.01 6.35 16.35
CA ALA A 120 -7.19 5.16 16.51
C ALA A 120 -7.10 4.74 17.99
N ALA A 121 -6.92 5.70 18.90
CA ALA A 121 -6.92 5.44 20.34
C ALA A 121 -8.26 4.88 20.82
N ASP A 122 -9.38 5.48 20.39
CA ASP A 122 -10.73 5.02 20.74
C ASP A 122 -11.03 3.58 20.24
N LEU A 123 -10.43 3.22 19.09
CA LEU A 123 -10.54 1.89 18.50
C LEU A 123 -9.50 0.88 19.03
N GLY A 124 -8.60 1.29 19.94
CA GLY A 124 -7.53 0.43 20.45
C GLY A 124 -6.46 0.09 19.40
N ILE A 125 -6.28 0.94 18.38
CA ILE A 125 -5.31 0.75 17.29
C ILE A 125 -4.06 1.57 17.57
N HIS A 126 -2.90 0.90 17.61
CA HIS A 126 -1.61 1.55 17.73
C HIS A 126 -1.12 2.04 16.35
N LEU A 127 -0.83 3.34 16.23
CA LEU A 127 -0.25 3.93 15.03
C LEU A 127 1.27 3.95 15.11
N LEU A 128 1.93 3.27 14.20
CA LEU A 128 3.39 3.19 14.10
C LEU A 128 3.85 3.94 12.84
N TYR A 129 4.45 5.10 13.03
CA TYR A 129 4.90 5.96 11.93
C TYR A 129 6.32 5.58 11.48
N LEU A 130 6.47 5.29 10.18
CA LEU A 130 7.76 5.02 9.57
C LEU A 130 8.71 6.22 9.68
N PRO A 131 10.02 5.99 9.77
CA PRO A 131 11.00 7.07 9.63
C PRO A 131 10.84 7.77 8.28
N SER A 132 11.18 9.05 8.23
CA SER A 132 11.14 9.82 6.97
C SER A 132 12.01 9.15 5.90
N TYR A 133 11.56 9.19 4.65
CA TYR A 133 12.26 8.60 3.50
C TYR A 133 12.53 7.10 3.61
N SER A 134 11.60 6.34 4.19
CA SER A 134 11.74 4.90 4.39
C SER A 134 10.62 4.07 3.70
N PRO A 135 10.33 4.29 2.40
CA PRO A 135 9.30 3.53 1.70
C PRO A 135 9.63 2.03 1.58
N ASN A 136 10.94 1.69 1.63
CA ASN A 136 11.42 0.31 1.66
C ASN A 136 10.90 -0.49 2.87
N LEU A 137 10.53 0.17 3.96
CA LEU A 137 9.96 -0.43 5.15
C LEU A 137 8.42 -0.55 5.08
N ASN A 138 7.77 0.03 4.07
CA ASN A 138 6.33 -0.11 3.88
C ASN A 138 6.02 -1.25 2.90
N LEU A 139 5.61 -2.39 3.45
CA LEU A 139 5.38 -3.60 2.66
C LEU A 139 4.30 -3.42 1.57
N ILE A 140 3.31 -2.58 1.81
CA ILE A 140 2.19 -2.37 0.87
C ILE A 140 2.64 -1.70 -0.44
N GLU A 141 3.78 -1.01 -0.48
CA GLU A 141 4.35 -0.44 -1.70
C GLU A 141 4.62 -1.51 -2.77
N ARG A 142 5.02 -2.71 -2.33
CA ARG A 142 5.21 -3.85 -3.23
C ARG A 142 3.89 -4.31 -3.85
N LEU A 143 2.80 -4.23 -3.09
CA LEU A 143 1.45 -4.53 -3.58
C LEU A 143 1.01 -3.53 -4.65
N TRP A 144 1.29 -2.25 -4.46
CA TRP A 144 0.99 -1.23 -5.46
C TRP A 144 1.78 -1.42 -6.75
N GLY A 145 3.07 -1.74 -6.64
CA GLY A 145 3.90 -2.11 -7.79
C GLY A 145 3.36 -3.34 -8.53
N PHE A 146 2.91 -4.36 -7.80
CA PHE A 146 2.26 -5.54 -8.37
C PHE A 146 0.94 -5.17 -9.06
N THR A 147 0.06 -4.43 -8.40
CA THR A 147 -1.24 -4.02 -8.95
C THR A 147 -1.07 -3.21 -10.22
N LYS A 148 -0.14 -2.24 -10.25
CA LYS A 148 0.16 -1.46 -11.47
C LYS A 148 0.62 -2.35 -12.62
N ARG A 149 1.49 -3.33 -12.38
CA ARG A 149 1.94 -4.28 -13.41
C ARG A 149 0.80 -5.18 -13.92
N GLN A 150 -0.11 -5.60 -13.05
CA GLN A 150 -1.20 -6.48 -13.43
C GLN A 150 -2.33 -5.75 -14.17
N SER A 151 -2.64 -4.51 -13.81
CA SER A 151 -3.83 -3.81 -14.30
C SER A 151 -3.55 -2.63 -15.24
N VAL A 152 -2.34 -2.04 -15.22
CA VAL A 152 -2.10 -0.75 -15.86
C VAL A 152 -0.95 -0.79 -16.88
N TYR A 153 0.22 -1.34 -16.49
CA TYR A 153 1.41 -1.25 -17.32
C TYR A 153 1.28 -2.03 -18.63
N GLY A 154 1.53 -1.34 -19.75
CA GLY A 154 1.43 -1.92 -21.09
C GLY A 154 0.00 -2.27 -21.52
N LYS A 155 -1.03 -1.81 -20.80
CA LYS A 155 -2.44 -2.10 -21.11
C LYS A 155 -3.16 -0.84 -21.58
N TYR A 156 -3.95 -1.00 -22.64
CA TYR A 156 -4.86 0.04 -23.10
C TYR A 156 -6.24 -0.15 -22.49
N HIS A 157 -6.77 0.92 -21.94
CA HIS A 157 -8.14 0.98 -21.43
C HIS A 157 -8.93 2.02 -22.22
N ALA A 158 -10.02 1.60 -22.84
CA ALA A 158 -10.83 2.45 -23.73
C ALA A 158 -11.45 3.65 -23.01
N ASN A 159 -11.76 3.50 -21.72
CA ASN A 159 -12.36 4.54 -20.88
C ASN A 159 -11.98 4.34 -19.42
N PHE A 160 -12.31 5.33 -18.60
CA PHE A 160 -12.01 5.31 -17.16
C PHE A 160 -12.71 4.15 -16.42
N ALA A 161 -13.92 3.78 -16.84
CA ALA A 161 -14.65 2.68 -16.22
C ALA A 161 -13.90 1.34 -16.40
N SER A 162 -13.41 1.04 -17.61
CA SER A 162 -12.61 -0.16 -17.87
C SER A 162 -11.26 -0.15 -17.16
N PHE A 163 -10.64 1.03 -17.05
CA PHE A 163 -9.40 1.22 -16.27
C PHE A 163 -9.62 0.91 -14.79
N ARG A 164 -10.64 1.49 -14.20
CA ARG A 164 -11.02 1.26 -12.80
C ARG A 164 -11.37 -0.21 -12.55
N ALA A 165 -12.21 -0.81 -13.41
CA ALA A 165 -12.61 -2.21 -13.30
C ALA A 165 -11.40 -3.18 -13.32
N ALA A 166 -10.39 -2.90 -14.15
CA ALA A 166 -9.17 -3.71 -14.20
C ALA A 166 -8.38 -3.67 -12.88
N ILE A 167 -8.31 -2.50 -12.23
CA ILE A 167 -7.66 -2.35 -10.93
C ILE A 167 -8.48 -3.08 -9.85
N GLU A 168 -9.79 -2.84 -9.79
CA GLU A 168 -10.69 -3.48 -8.84
C GLU A 168 -10.66 -5.01 -8.97
N ALA A 169 -10.68 -5.53 -10.19
CA ALA A 169 -10.55 -6.97 -10.45
C ALA A 169 -9.20 -7.53 -9.96
N THR A 170 -8.10 -6.79 -10.14
CA THR A 170 -6.80 -7.20 -9.62
C THR A 170 -6.82 -7.25 -8.09
N LEU A 171 -7.37 -6.23 -7.44
CA LEU A 171 -7.46 -6.17 -5.96
C LEU A 171 -8.37 -7.27 -5.40
N ALA A 172 -9.49 -7.57 -6.05
CA ALA A 172 -10.40 -8.64 -5.65
C ALA A 172 -9.78 -10.04 -5.75
N ASN A 173 -8.81 -10.23 -6.64
CA ASN A 173 -8.17 -11.53 -6.90
C ASN A 173 -6.82 -11.73 -6.18
N LEU A 174 -6.46 -10.88 -5.22
CA LEU A 174 -5.18 -10.97 -4.50
C LEU A 174 -5.05 -12.27 -3.71
N SER A 175 -6.12 -12.72 -3.05
CA SER A 175 -6.15 -13.93 -2.23
C SER A 175 -6.45 -15.21 -3.01
N THR A 176 -6.80 -15.11 -4.28
CA THR A 176 -7.15 -16.24 -5.15
C THR A 176 -6.11 -16.43 -6.26
N THR A 177 -6.34 -15.85 -7.43
CA THR A 177 -5.50 -16.00 -8.62
C THR A 177 -4.05 -15.52 -8.40
N HIS A 178 -3.84 -14.51 -7.55
CA HIS A 178 -2.54 -13.90 -7.30
C HIS A 178 -1.85 -14.39 -6.01
N ALA A 179 -2.50 -15.25 -5.23
CA ALA A 179 -2.03 -15.67 -3.91
C ALA A 179 -0.59 -16.23 -3.92
N SER A 180 -0.25 -17.10 -4.87
CA SER A 180 1.07 -17.72 -4.96
C SER A 180 2.19 -16.70 -5.21
N LYS A 181 1.96 -15.74 -6.11
CA LYS A 181 2.92 -14.66 -6.41
C LYS A 181 3.09 -13.72 -5.24
N LEU A 182 1.98 -13.38 -4.57
CA LEU A 182 1.99 -12.49 -3.41
C LEU A 182 2.65 -13.14 -2.19
N LYS A 183 2.60 -14.46 -2.06
CA LYS A 183 3.28 -15.17 -0.98
C LYS A 183 4.77 -14.85 -0.93
N THR A 184 5.44 -14.82 -2.07
CA THR A 184 6.86 -14.48 -2.17
C THR A 184 7.10 -12.97 -2.12
N LEU A 185 6.31 -12.19 -2.87
CA LEU A 185 6.48 -10.75 -2.98
C LEU A 185 6.29 -10.02 -1.65
N MET A 186 5.30 -10.45 -0.87
CA MET A 186 4.89 -9.81 0.38
C MET A 186 5.53 -10.43 1.63
N THR A 187 6.68 -11.09 1.46
CA THR A 187 7.48 -11.55 2.59
C THR A 187 8.08 -10.33 3.31
N PRO A 188 7.97 -10.22 4.65
CA PRO A 188 8.45 -9.06 5.41
C PRO A 188 9.97 -9.09 5.59
N VAL A 189 10.70 -9.18 4.47
CA VAL A 189 12.15 -9.01 4.39
C VAL A 189 12.40 -7.62 3.82
N PHE A 190 12.97 -6.73 4.63
CA PHE A 190 13.20 -5.35 4.25
C PHE A 190 14.66 -5.15 3.83
N GLN A 191 14.87 -4.35 2.77
CA GLN A 191 16.20 -3.89 2.41
C GLN A 191 16.57 -2.78 3.38
N GLU A 192 17.69 -2.95 4.04
CA GLU A 192 18.32 -1.90 4.83
C GLU A 192 19.26 -1.13 3.90
N PHE A 193 19.12 0.18 3.87
CA PHE A 193 20.12 1.05 3.26
C PHE A 193 20.98 1.59 4.40
N ASP A 194 22.21 1.12 4.50
CA ASP A 194 23.22 1.81 5.29
C ASP A 194 23.31 3.25 4.75
N ASP A 195 23.57 4.22 5.65
CA ASP A 195 23.77 5.60 5.24
C ASP A 195 24.88 5.62 4.18
N VAL A 196 24.48 5.51 2.92
CA VAL A 196 25.37 5.73 1.80
C VAL A 196 25.69 7.20 1.88
N SER A 197 26.88 7.49 2.42
CA SER A 197 27.48 8.79 2.22
C SER A 197 27.35 9.10 0.75
N LEU A 198 26.53 10.10 0.43
CA LEU A 198 26.47 10.65 -0.93
C LEU A 198 27.94 11.00 -1.26
N LEU A 199 28.60 10.12 -1.98
CA LEU A 199 29.83 10.46 -2.65
C LEU A 199 29.43 11.58 -3.62
N ALA A 200 29.70 12.79 -3.18
CA ALA A 200 29.64 13.97 -4.02
C ALA A 200 30.52 13.68 -5.23
N ALA A 201 29.89 13.54 -6.39
CA ALA A 201 30.54 13.61 -7.68
C ALA A 201 30.47 15.03 -8.17
#